data_2eaad7ca05a1acb78aa0bec50a603776
#
_entry.id   2eaad7ca05a1acb78aa0bec50a603776
#
_cell.length_a   1.000
_cell.length_b   1.000
_cell.length_c   1.000
_cell.angle_alpha   90.00
_cell.angle_beta   90.00
_cell.angle_gamma   90.00
#
_symmetry.space_group_name_H-M   'P 1'
#
loop_
_entity.id
_entity.type
_entity.pdbx_description
1 polymer ?
#
loop_
_entity_poly.entity_id
_entity_poly.type
_entity_poly.pdbx_seq_one_letter_code
_entity_poly.pdbx_strand_id
1 'polypeptide(L)'
;FTLLKLLKYTGSKKCDDYVDELINAYKSYVSEFEKLGAEWIQFDEPFLVHDLTNDDVALFEKIYKELLKCKGSIKVLLQTYFGDIRDCYENVVKLDFDGIGLDFIEGRKTIELVEKYGFPNDKVLFAGLVNGKNIWKNNYKKTLETVYGLKNAEINVVIGTSCSLLHVPYTLENESRLSEDYTKHLSFAVEKLTELSQLKNLADNKNPASEKAYNDNIELFSIKRVNSFNDRVKKRVADIKESDFVRLPAF
;
A
#
# COMPACT_ATOMS: atom_id res chain seq x y z
N PHE A 1 1.22 -4.50 -16.64
CA PHE A 1 2.43 -5.30 -16.44
C PHE A 1 2.11 -6.55 -15.61
N THR A 2 1.51 -6.41 -14.43
CA THR A 2 1.13 -7.53 -13.55
C THR A 2 0.32 -8.61 -14.28
N LEU A 3 -0.64 -8.22 -15.13
CA LEU A 3 -1.42 -9.17 -15.92
C LEU A 3 -0.51 -10.09 -16.75
N LEU A 4 0.45 -9.53 -17.49
CA LEU A 4 1.40 -10.30 -18.30
C LEU A 4 2.26 -11.23 -17.47
N LYS A 5 2.70 -10.79 -16.30
CA LYS A 5 3.57 -11.59 -15.41
C LYS A 5 2.85 -12.73 -14.70
N LEU A 6 1.54 -12.62 -14.49
CA LEU A 6 0.72 -13.63 -13.80
C LEU A 6 0.01 -14.60 -14.76
N LEU A 7 -0.05 -14.31 -16.05
CA LEU A 7 -0.68 -15.19 -17.03
C LEU A 7 0.13 -16.48 -17.21
N LYS A 8 -0.60 -17.58 -17.39
CA LYS A 8 -0.03 -18.84 -17.86
C LYS A 8 -0.10 -18.90 -19.38
N TYR A 9 1.05 -18.94 -20.00
CA TYR A 9 1.16 -19.05 -21.46
C TYR A 9 1.09 -20.51 -21.86
N THR A 10 0.10 -20.85 -22.68
CA THR A 10 -0.08 -22.20 -23.26
C THR A 10 0.10 -22.14 -24.77
N GLY A 11 0.84 -23.07 -25.34
CA GLY A 11 1.16 -23.10 -26.77
C GLY A 11 2.49 -22.43 -27.10
N SER A 12 2.61 -21.84 -28.30
CA SER A 12 3.86 -21.30 -28.85
C SER A 12 4.13 -19.84 -28.46
N LYS A 13 3.07 -19.08 -28.14
CA LYS A 13 3.19 -17.64 -27.78
C LYS A 13 3.71 -17.46 -26.35
N LYS A 14 4.54 -16.42 -26.18
CA LYS A 14 5.15 -16.01 -24.90
C LYS A 14 4.66 -14.62 -24.50
N CYS A 15 5.10 -14.13 -23.36
CA CYS A 15 4.76 -12.82 -22.82
C CYS A 15 4.94 -11.70 -23.84
N ASP A 16 6.10 -11.66 -24.50
CA ASP A 16 6.46 -10.60 -25.43
C ASP A 16 5.53 -10.50 -26.65
N ASP A 17 4.94 -11.63 -27.06
CA ASP A 17 4.01 -11.68 -28.18
C ASP A 17 2.66 -10.98 -27.91
N TYR A 18 2.37 -10.62 -26.65
CA TYR A 18 1.10 -9.99 -26.24
C TYR A 18 1.27 -8.54 -25.78
N VAL A 19 2.50 -8.04 -25.67
CA VAL A 19 2.78 -6.73 -25.09
C VAL A 19 2.11 -5.61 -25.87
N ASP A 20 2.28 -5.60 -27.19
CA ASP A 20 1.80 -4.51 -28.04
C ASP A 20 0.25 -4.55 -28.16
N GLU A 21 -0.35 -5.75 -28.23
CA GLU A 21 -1.81 -5.90 -28.20
C GLU A 21 -2.40 -5.42 -26.86
N LEU A 22 -1.73 -5.75 -25.74
CA LEU A 22 -2.17 -5.29 -24.43
C LEU A 22 -2.08 -3.76 -24.31
N ILE A 23 -0.97 -3.17 -24.74
CA ILE A 23 -0.79 -1.71 -24.73
C ILE A 23 -1.92 -1.03 -25.53
N ASN A 24 -2.22 -1.55 -26.73
CA ASN A 24 -3.27 -0.99 -27.58
C ASN A 24 -4.66 -1.11 -26.94
N ALA A 25 -4.96 -2.24 -26.30
CA ALA A 25 -6.22 -2.42 -25.58
C ALA A 25 -6.36 -1.42 -24.44
N TYR A 26 -5.31 -1.24 -23.62
CA TYR A 26 -5.34 -0.28 -22.51
C TYR A 26 -5.39 1.18 -22.98
N LYS A 27 -4.72 1.53 -24.08
CA LYS A 27 -4.86 2.86 -24.71
C LYS A 27 -6.30 3.15 -25.08
N SER A 28 -7.02 2.16 -25.64
CA SER A 28 -8.45 2.30 -25.95
C SER A 28 -9.28 2.53 -24.70
N TYR A 29 -9.03 1.79 -23.60
CA TYR A 29 -9.74 2.00 -22.33
C TYR A 29 -9.49 3.39 -21.76
N VAL A 30 -8.24 3.86 -21.70
CA VAL A 30 -7.91 5.21 -21.21
C VAL A 30 -8.65 6.27 -22.01
N SER A 31 -8.65 6.15 -23.35
CA SER A 31 -9.38 7.09 -24.24
C SER A 31 -10.89 7.07 -23.99
N GLU A 32 -11.50 5.90 -23.78
CA GLU A 32 -12.93 5.82 -23.50
C GLU A 32 -13.28 6.41 -22.12
N PHE A 33 -12.47 6.16 -21.09
CA PHE A 33 -12.68 6.78 -19.78
C PHE A 33 -12.51 8.30 -19.82
N GLU A 34 -11.59 8.81 -20.60
CA GLU A 34 -11.43 10.26 -20.82
C GLU A 34 -12.72 10.86 -21.45
N LYS A 35 -13.25 10.23 -22.51
CA LYS A 35 -14.50 10.66 -23.14
C LYS A 35 -15.71 10.64 -22.20
N LEU A 36 -15.71 9.71 -21.23
CA LEU A 36 -16.74 9.61 -20.18
C LEU A 36 -16.55 10.63 -19.05
N GLY A 37 -15.49 11.43 -19.08
CA GLY A 37 -15.22 12.48 -18.10
C GLY A 37 -14.60 11.97 -16.80
N ALA A 38 -13.95 10.82 -16.81
CA ALA A 38 -13.20 10.35 -15.65
C ALA A 38 -12.00 11.28 -15.38
N GLU A 39 -11.86 11.73 -14.13
CA GLU A 39 -10.74 12.58 -13.72
C GLU A 39 -9.49 11.76 -13.41
N TRP A 40 -9.67 10.57 -12.85
CA TRP A 40 -8.60 9.66 -12.46
C TRP A 40 -8.85 8.25 -12.96
N ILE A 41 -7.78 7.56 -13.34
CA ILE A 41 -7.74 6.11 -13.54
C ILE A 41 -6.62 5.52 -12.71
N GLN A 42 -6.90 4.39 -12.05
CA GLN A 42 -5.93 3.66 -11.25
C GLN A 42 -5.51 2.38 -11.96
N PHE A 43 -4.20 2.16 -12.03
CA PHE A 43 -3.62 0.89 -12.45
C PHE A 43 -2.98 0.19 -11.25
N ASP A 44 -3.46 -1.01 -10.97
CA ASP A 44 -2.93 -1.86 -9.89
C ASP A 44 -1.80 -2.73 -10.42
N GLU A 45 -0.60 -2.53 -9.89
CA GLU A 45 0.60 -3.27 -10.30
C GLU A 45 1.30 -3.96 -9.10
N PRO A 46 0.61 -4.91 -8.44
CA PRO A 46 1.18 -5.60 -7.29
C PRO A 46 2.39 -6.47 -7.61
N PHE A 47 2.63 -6.82 -8.87
CA PHE A 47 3.83 -7.59 -9.22
C PHE A 47 5.12 -6.77 -9.05
N LEU A 48 5.05 -5.45 -8.99
CA LEU A 48 6.22 -4.58 -8.80
C LEU A 48 6.91 -4.75 -7.42
N VAL A 49 6.25 -5.39 -6.45
CA VAL A 49 6.82 -5.67 -5.14
C VAL A 49 7.61 -6.98 -5.07
N HIS A 50 7.60 -7.77 -6.15
CA HIS A 50 8.45 -8.96 -6.26
C HIS A 50 9.90 -8.60 -6.57
N ASP A 51 10.79 -9.59 -6.49
CA ASP A 51 12.17 -9.43 -6.95
C ASP A 51 12.16 -9.36 -8.49
N LEU A 52 12.50 -8.20 -9.03
CA LEU A 52 12.44 -7.91 -10.46
C LEU A 52 13.82 -8.04 -11.11
N THR A 53 13.85 -8.61 -12.30
CA THR A 53 15.01 -8.56 -13.19
C THR A 53 15.06 -7.22 -13.93
N ASN A 54 16.23 -6.87 -14.51
CA ASN A 54 16.35 -5.71 -15.37
C ASN A 54 15.40 -5.76 -16.57
N ASP A 55 15.13 -6.94 -17.12
CA ASP A 55 14.18 -7.13 -18.22
C ASP A 55 12.75 -6.85 -17.78
N ASP A 56 12.38 -7.22 -16.54
CA ASP A 56 11.07 -6.91 -15.96
C ASP A 56 10.86 -5.40 -15.82
N VAL A 57 11.88 -4.70 -15.32
CA VAL A 57 11.85 -3.23 -15.19
C VAL A 57 11.75 -2.58 -16.56
N ALA A 58 12.53 -3.03 -17.54
CA ALA A 58 12.49 -2.52 -18.90
C ALA A 58 11.13 -2.76 -19.57
N LEU A 59 10.51 -3.94 -19.36
CA LEU A 59 9.18 -4.24 -19.84
C LEU A 59 8.12 -3.33 -19.22
N PHE A 60 8.16 -3.15 -17.89
CA PHE A 60 7.27 -2.23 -17.20
C PHE A 60 7.39 -0.81 -17.75
N GLU A 61 8.61 -0.30 -17.90
CA GLU A 61 8.84 1.01 -18.48
C GLU A 61 8.33 1.14 -19.92
N LYS A 62 8.56 0.14 -20.78
CA LYS A 62 8.04 0.11 -22.16
C LYS A 62 6.52 0.29 -22.15
N ILE A 63 5.82 -0.51 -21.35
CA ILE A 63 4.36 -0.48 -21.28
C ILE A 63 3.86 0.90 -20.86
N TYR A 64 4.35 1.42 -19.74
CA TYR A 64 3.83 2.65 -19.17
C TYR A 64 4.28 3.91 -19.91
N LYS A 65 5.49 3.95 -20.48
CA LYS A 65 5.89 5.03 -21.40
C LYS A 65 4.92 5.18 -22.59
N GLU A 66 4.42 4.04 -23.10
CA GLU A 66 3.45 4.07 -24.20
C GLU A 66 2.03 4.40 -23.74
N LEU A 67 1.58 3.90 -22.60
CA LEU A 67 0.25 4.19 -22.06
C LEU A 67 0.11 5.66 -21.64
N LEU A 68 1.09 6.20 -20.93
CA LEU A 68 1.05 7.55 -20.40
C LEU A 68 1.09 8.64 -21.49
N LYS A 69 1.63 8.35 -22.68
CA LYS A 69 1.51 9.26 -23.85
C LYS A 69 0.07 9.49 -24.30
N CYS A 70 -0.84 8.60 -23.96
CA CYS A 70 -2.23 8.63 -24.42
C CYS A 70 -3.22 8.99 -23.31
N LYS A 71 -2.72 9.44 -22.13
CA LYS A 71 -3.60 9.74 -20.98
C LYS A 71 -4.48 10.98 -21.19
N GLY A 72 -4.14 11.86 -22.13
CA GLY A 72 -4.88 13.09 -22.38
C GLY A 72 -4.98 13.97 -21.12
N SER A 73 -6.20 14.32 -20.73
CA SER A 73 -6.48 15.10 -19.53
C SER A 73 -6.70 14.26 -18.26
N ILE A 74 -6.79 12.93 -18.40
CA ILE A 74 -7.04 12.01 -17.28
C ILE A 74 -5.77 11.85 -16.43
N LYS A 75 -5.93 11.90 -15.13
CA LYS A 75 -4.83 11.65 -14.19
C LYS A 75 -4.66 10.16 -13.96
N VAL A 76 -3.43 9.70 -13.94
CA VAL A 76 -3.10 8.29 -13.80
C VAL A 76 -2.42 8.02 -12.47
N LEU A 77 -3.04 7.17 -11.65
CA LEU A 77 -2.49 6.62 -10.41
C LEU A 77 -1.93 5.23 -10.68
N LEU A 78 -0.65 5.03 -10.41
CA LEU A 78 -0.05 3.72 -10.25
C LEU A 78 -0.19 3.27 -8.80
N GLN A 79 -0.86 2.16 -8.53
CA GLN A 79 -1.04 1.64 -7.17
C GLN A 79 -0.26 0.34 -6.99
N THR A 80 0.58 0.29 -5.95
CA THR A 80 1.29 -0.91 -5.50
C THR A 80 0.90 -1.27 -4.07
N TYR A 81 0.97 -2.55 -3.72
CA TYR A 81 0.62 -3.06 -2.39
C TYR A 81 1.27 -4.42 -2.12
N PHE A 82 1.30 -4.84 -0.84
CA PHE A 82 1.90 -6.07 -0.31
C PHE A 82 3.43 -6.08 -0.25
N GLY A 83 4.07 -4.93 -0.35
CA GLY A 83 5.52 -4.79 -0.24
C GLY A 83 6.05 -3.49 -0.79
N ASP A 84 7.37 -3.36 -0.84
CA ASP A 84 8.08 -2.22 -1.43
C ASP A 84 8.53 -2.51 -2.87
N ILE A 85 8.73 -1.45 -3.64
CA ILE A 85 9.14 -1.51 -5.05
C ILE A 85 10.65 -1.23 -5.21
N ARG A 86 11.46 -1.88 -4.37
CA ARG A 86 12.92 -1.63 -4.24
C ARG A 86 13.68 -1.68 -5.55
N ASP A 87 13.30 -2.58 -6.47
CA ASP A 87 14.05 -2.82 -7.71
C ASP A 87 13.67 -1.86 -8.83
N CYS A 88 12.56 -1.13 -8.70
CA CYS A 88 12.06 -0.24 -9.75
C CYS A 88 11.63 1.15 -9.25
N TYR A 89 11.84 1.51 -7.98
CA TYR A 89 11.40 2.79 -7.41
C TYR A 89 11.83 4.00 -8.25
N GLU A 90 13.14 4.07 -8.58
CA GLU A 90 13.69 5.19 -9.37
C GLU A 90 13.11 5.27 -10.78
N ASN A 91 12.75 4.13 -11.38
CA ASN A 91 12.12 4.08 -12.70
C ASN A 91 10.66 4.56 -12.61
N VAL A 92 9.92 4.10 -11.59
CA VAL A 92 8.52 4.46 -11.35
C VAL A 92 8.35 5.96 -11.13
N VAL A 93 9.16 6.57 -10.25
CA VAL A 93 9.02 8.00 -9.93
C VAL A 93 9.37 8.93 -11.11
N LYS A 94 10.15 8.46 -12.09
CA LYS A 94 10.50 9.19 -13.31
C LYS A 94 9.44 9.13 -14.42
N LEU A 95 8.52 8.16 -14.36
CA LEU A 95 7.44 8.06 -15.34
C LEU A 95 6.36 9.12 -15.09
N ASP A 96 5.62 9.49 -16.13
CA ASP A 96 4.63 10.58 -16.13
C ASP A 96 3.30 10.19 -15.46
N PHE A 97 3.36 9.51 -14.32
CA PHE A 97 2.21 9.30 -13.44
C PHE A 97 1.85 10.60 -12.71
N ASP A 98 0.56 10.82 -12.47
CA ASP A 98 0.08 11.95 -11.66
C ASP A 98 0.02 11.57 -10.16
N GLY A 99 -0.10 10.29 -9.88
CA GLY A 99 -0.06 9.74 -8.52
C GLY A 99 0.65 8.39 -8.48
N ILE A 100 1.29 8.12 -7.34
CA ILE A 100 1.93 6.83 -7.05
C ILE A 100 1.49 6.36 -5.67
N GLY A 101 0.90 5.18 -5.60
CA GLY A 101 0.48 4.53 -4.38
C GLY A 101 1.52 3.53 -3.89
N LEU A 102 2.01 3.73 -2.68
CA LEU A 102 3.03 2.90 -2.04
C LEU A 102 2.55 2.33 -0.73
N ASP A 103 2.93 1.10 -0.44
CA ASP A 103 2.66 0.41 0.82
C ASP A 103 3.72 0.76 1.86
N PHE A 104 3.31 1.42 2.94
CA PHE A 104 4.16 1.78 4.08
C PHE A 104 4.03 0.79 5.25
N ILE A 105 3.21 -0.26 5.10
CA ILE A 105 2.97 -1.26 6.14
C ILE A 105 3.79 -2.52 5.89
N GLU A 106 3.65 -3.13 4.71
CA GLU A 106 4.40 -4.32 4.31
C GLU A 106 5.65 -3.95 3.50
N GLY A 107 5.67 -2.77 2.89
CA GLY A 107 6.82 -2.19 2.21
C GLY A 107 7.88 -1.68 3.17
N ARG A 108 8.66 -2.59 3.76
CA ARG A 108 9.64 -2.29 4.82
C ARG A 108 10.69 -1.28 4.41
N LYS A 109 11.01 -1.21 3.12
CA LYS A 109 11.98 -0.27 2.55
C LYS A 109 11.36 0.99 1.98
N THR A 110 10.03 1.11 1.97
CA THR A 110 9.35 2.24 1.30
C THR A 110 9.83 3.60 1.83
N ILE A 111 9.93 3.77 3.16
CA ILE A 111 10.45 5.00 3.78
C ILE A 111 11.89 5.27 3.32
N GLU A 112 12.76 4.26 3.39
CA GLU A 112 14.17 4.38 2.99
C GLU A 112 14.32 4.76 1.52
N LEU A 113 13.46 4.22 0.65
CA LEU A 113 13.45 4.54 -0.78
C LEU A 113 13.05 6.00 -1.01
N VAL A 114 11.99 6.47 -0.33
CA VAL A 114 11.55 7.87 -0.42
C VAL A 114 12.63 8.82 0.12
N GLU A 115 13.26 8.50 1.25
CA GLU A 115 14.32 9.33 1.85
C GLU A 115 15.58 9.36 0.97
N LYS A 116 15.97 8.23 0.39
CA LYS A 116 17.19 8.10 -0.39
C LYS A 116 17.11 8.71 -1.78
N TYR A 117 15.98 8.50 -2.47
CA TYR A 117 15.83 8.87 -3.87
C TYR A 117 14.90 10.08 -4.07
N GLY A 118 14.24 10.52 -3.00
CA GLY A 118 13.22 11.56 -3.06
C GLY A 118 11.90 11.08 -3.67
N PHE A 119 10.91 11.97 -3.65
CA PHE A 119 9.64 11.79 -4.35
C PHE A 119 9.31 13.09 -5.10
N PRO A 120 8.90 13.04 -6.39
CA PRO A 120 8.64 14.25 -7.17
C PRO A 120 7.50 15.07 -6.58
N ASN A 121 7.69 16.40 -6.47
CA ASN A 121 6.72 17.32 -5.88
C ASN A 121 5.54 17.66 -6.80
N ASP A 122 5.64 17.33 -8.09
CA ASP A 122 4.59 17.44 -9.11
C ASP A 122 3.62 16.25 -9.11
N LYS A 123 3.89 15.21 -8.27
CA LYS A 123 3.07 14.00 -8.14
C LYS A 123 2.41 13.93 -6.77
N VAL A 124 1.33 13.16 -6.69
CA VAL A 124 0.65 12.83 -5.43
C VAL A 124 1.12 11.46 -4.93
N LEU A 125 1.62 11.41 -3.70
CA LEU A 125 1.91 10.16 -3.00
C LEU A 125 0.65 9.66 -2.29
N PHE A 126 0.11 8.53 -2.75
CA PHE A 126 -0.94 7.80 -2.05
C PHE A 126 -0.27 6.84 -1.05
N ALA A 127 -0.12 7.32 0.18
CA ALA A 127 0.60 6.61 1.23
C ALA A 127 -0.32 5.60 1.94
N GLY A 128 -0.08 4.31 1.71
CA GLY A 128 -0.78 3.20 2.34
C GLY A 128 -0.37 3.01 3.79
N LEU A 129 -0.91 3.81 4.70
CA LEU A 129 -0.54 3.90 6.11
C LEU A 129 -1.55 3.23 7.07
N VAL A 130 -2.75 2.92 6.59
CA VAL A 130 -3.73 2.13 7.35
C VAL A 130 -3.70 0.70 6.83
N ASN A 131 -3.40 -0.26 7.72
CA ASN A 131 -3.25 -1.65 7.31
C ASN A 131 -4.58 -2.23 6.79
N GLY A 132 -4.64 -2.59 5.51
CA GLY A 132 -5.81 -3.19 4.86
C GLY A 132 -5.91 -4.71 5.02
N LYS A 133 -4.91 -5.37 5.62
CA LYS A 133 -4.79 -6.84 5.71
C LYS A 133 -5.04 -7.40 7.10
N ASN A 134 -4.92 -6.58 8.15
CA ASN A 134 -5.16 -7.01 9.52
C ASN A 134 -6.38 -6.29 10.13
N ILE A 135 -6.85 -6.82 11.23
CA ILE A 135 -8.05 -6.35 11.93
C ILE A 135 -7.75 -5.39 13.10
N TRP A 136 -6.50 -4.95 13.26
CA TRP A 136 -6.11 -4.10 14.38
C TRP A 136 -6.30 -2.62 14.06
N LYS A 137 -6.63 -1.84 15.10
CA LYS A 137 -6.66 -0.37 15.00
C LYS A 137 -5.30 0.20 14.61
N ASN A 138 -5.34 1.27 13.83
CA ASN A 138 -4.17 2.04 13.47
C ASN A 138 -3.62 2.82 14.67
N ASN A 139 -2.30 2.90 14.79
CA ASN A 139 -1.64 3.76 15.78
C ASN A 139 -1.47 5.17 15.21
N TYR A 140 -2.36 6.09 15.59
CA TYR A 140 -2.41 7.43 15.02
C TYR A 140 -1.12 8.22 15.23
N LYS A 141 -0.48 8.09 16.38
CA LYS A 141 0.80 8.76 16.65
C LYS A 141 1.85 8.37 15.60
N LYS A 142 2.07 7.08 15.41
CA LYS A 142 3.06 6.57 14.45
C LYS A 142 2.72 6.97 13.01
N THR A 143 1.46 6.85 12.64
CA THR A 143 1.00 7.22 11.30
C THR A 143 1.18 8.72 11.04
N LEU A 144 0.83 9.58 11.99
CA LEU A 144 1.01 11.02 11.86
C LEU A 144 2.49 11.43 11.85
N GLU A 145 3.36 10.76 12.61
CA GLU A 145 4.81 10.97 12.54
C GLU A 145 5.33 10.75 11.11
N THR A 146 4.89 9.66 10.45
CA THR A 146 5.24 9.39 9.05
C THR A 146 4.66 10.46 8.10
N VAL A 147 3.38 10.82 8.26
CA VAL A 147 2.74 11.86 7.42
C VAL A 147 3.45 13.20 7.54
N TYR A 148 3.81 13.60 8.77
CA TYR A 148 4.55 14.85 8.97
C TYR A 148 5.95 14.80 8.39
N GLY A 149 6.65 13.67 8.50
CA GLY A 149 7.93 13.48 7.83
C GLY A 149 7.86 13.69 6.33
N LEU A 150 6.85 13.07 5.68
CA LEU A 150 6.61 13.23 4.25
C LEU A 150 6.22 14.66 3.87
N LYS A 151 5.32 15.31 4.63
CA LYS A 151 4.94 16.71 4.40
C LYS A 151 6.12 17.67 4.59
N ASN A 152 7.00 17.43 5.57
CA ASN A 152 8.20 18.24 5.78
C ASN A 152 9.22 18.10 4.64
N ALA A 153 9.19 16.99 3.91
CA ALA A 153 9.93 16.79 2.67
C ALA A 153 9.22 17.36 1.43
N GLU A 154 8.19 18.23 1.63
CA GLU A 154 7.40 18.88 0.58
C GLU A 154 6.64 17.91 -0.34
N ILE A 155 6.38 16.68 0.12
CA ILE A 155 5.64 15.68 -0.63
C ILE A 155 4.14 15.92 -0.47
N ASN A 156 3.41 15.94 -1.59
CA ASN A 156 1.94 15.99 -1.58
C ASN A 156 1.39 14.60 -1.25
N VAL A 157 0.82 14.43 -0.04
CA VAL A 157 0.42 13.13 0.52
C VAL A 157 -1.09 12.99 0.63
N VAL A 158 -1.59 11.87 0.12
CA VAL A 158 -2.95 11.35 0.41
C VAL A 158 -2.80 10.10 1.28
N ILE A 159 -3.45 10.07 2.44
CA ILE A 159 -3.44 8.92 3.35
C ILE A 159 -4.40 7.86 2.81
N GLY A 160 -3.93 6.64 2.65
CA GLY A 160 -4.71 5.50 2.15
C GLY A 160 -4.55 4.24 2.99
N THR A 161 -5.28 3.19 2.58
CA THR A 161 -5.03 1.83 3.06
C THR A 161 -3.84 1.22 2.33
N SER A 162 -3.11 0.33 3.01
CA SER A 162 -1.93 -0.34 2.42
C SER A 162 -2.30 -1.30 1.28
N CYS A 163 -3.53 -1.79 1.28
CA CYS A 163 -4.12 -2.62 0.23
C CYS A 163 -5.65 -2.58 0.33
N SER A 164 -6.34 -3.33 -0.52
CA SER A 164 -7.81 -3.42 -0.51
C SER A 164 -8.35 -3.91 0.83
N LEU A 165 -9.44 -3.29 1.30
CA LEU A 165 -10.17 -3.71 2.51
C LEU A 165 -10.98 -5.01 2.33
N LEU A 166 -10.94 -5.63 1.15
CA LEU A 166 -11.50 -6.98 0.93
C LEU A 166 -10.82 -8.07 1.78
N HIS A 167 -9.65 -7.79 2.35
CA HIS A 167 -8.90 -8.73 3.20
C HIS A 167 -9.33 -8.70 4.68
N VAL A 168 -10.23 -7.82 5.07
CA VAL A 168 -10.73 -7.69 6.44
C VAL A 168 -12.26 -7.85 6.48
N PRO A 169 -12.85 -8.23 7.64
CA PRO A 169 -14.30 -8.27 7.79
C PRO A 169 -14.94 -6.89 7.57
N TYR A 170 -16.24 -6.88 7.29
CA TYR A 170 -16.95 -5.66 6.89
C TYR A 170 -17.07 -4.63 8.03
N THR A 171 -17.67 -5.00 9.16
CA THR A 171 -17.88 -4.08 10.31
C THR A 171 -17.92 -4.81 11.63
N LEU A 172 -17.47 -4.14 12.70
CA LEU A 172 -17.56 -4.61 14.09
C LEU A 172 -19.00 -4.66 14.63
N GLU A 173 -19.95 -3.97 14.03
CA GLU A 173 -21.36 -3.96 14.46
C GLU A 173 -21.97 -5.36 14.51
N ASN A 174 -21.44 -6.30 13.71
CA ASN A 174 -21.91 -7.68 13.67
C ASN A 174 -21.25 -8.58 14.75
N GLU A 175 -20.28 -8.06 15.49
CA GLU A 175 -19.48 -8.83 16.47
C GLU A 175 -20.10 -8.81 17.89
N SER A 176 -21.41 -9.05 17.99
CA SER A 176 -22.16 -8.97 19.25
C SER A 176 -21.72 -9.96 20.34
N ARG A 177 -20.93 -10.98 19.99
CA ARG A 177 -20.42 -11.99 20.94
C ARG A 177 -19.05 -11.66 21.53
N LEU A 178 -18.35 -10.69 20.99
CA LEU A 178 -17.06 -10.23 21.50
C LEU A 178 -17.27 -9.18 22.59
N SER A 179 -16.52 -9.31 23.69
CA SER A 179 -16.53 -8.28 24.71
C SER A 179 -15.85 -6.99 24.23
N GLU A 180 -16.22 -5.86 24.81
CA GLU A 180 -15.64 -4.55 24.52
C GLU A 180 -14.12 -4.53 24.73
N ASP A 181 -13.60 -5.32 25.65
CA ASP A 181 -12.16 -5.45 25.89
C ASP A 181 -11.38 -5.95 24.67
N TYR A 182 -12.02 -6.70 23.78
CA TYR A 182 -11.42 -7.11 22.50
C TYR A 182 -11.76 -6.13 21.38
N THR A 183 -13.04 -5.76 21.23
CA THR A 183 -13.51 -4.96 20.09
C THR A 183 -12.89 -3.57 20.06
N LYS A 184 -12.56 -2.97 21.21
CA LYS A 184 -11.86 -1.67 21.29
C LYS A 184 -10.50 -1.66 20.58
N HIS A 185 -9.86 -2.82 20.37
CA HIS A 185 -8.58 -2.95 19.68
C HIS A 185 -8.73 -3.28 18.20
N LEU A 186 -9.94 -3.59 17.75
CA LEU A 186 -10.22 -4.03 16.39
C LEU A 186 -10.69 -2.89 15.51
N SER A 187 -10.44 -3.05 14.22
CA SER A 187 -10.87 -2.11 13.17
C SER A 187 -11.04 -2.92 11.88
N PHE A 188 -12.28 -3.07 11.44
CA PHE A 188 -12.65 -3.76 10.21
C PHE A 188 -12.79 -2.75 9.07
N ALA A 189 -13.36 -3.11 7.92
CA ALA A 189 -13.35 -2.25 6.76
C ALA A 189 -14.03 -0.89 7.01
N VAL A 190 -15.22 -0.86 7.61
CA VAL A 190 -15.94 0.38 7.91
C VAL A 190 -15.18 1.24 8.93
N GLU A 191 -14.66 0.61 9.99
CA GLU A 191 -13.89 1.31 11.01
C GLU A 191 -12.56 1.87 10.45
N LYS A 192 -11.91 1.16 9.51
CA LYS A 192 -10.69 1.66 8.83
C LYS A 192 -10.96 2.87 7.94
N LEU A 193 -12.13 2.96 7.31
CA LEU A 193 -12.55 4.18 6.60
C LEU A 193 -12.73 5.34 7.57
N THR A 194 -13.27 5.08 8.76
CA THR A 194 -13.37 6.07 9.84
C THR A 194 -11.97 6.51 10.30
N GLU A 195 -11.03 5.57 10.48
CA GLU A 195 -9.63 5.90 10.81
C GLU A 195 -8.97 6.79 9.76
N LEU A 196 -9.20 6.54 8.45
CA LEU A 196 -8.68 7.40 7.37
C LEU A 196 -9.23 8.83 7.47
N SER A 197 -10.53 8.98 7.73
CA SER A 197 -11.17 10.29 7.91
C SER A 197 -10.61 11.03 9.12
N GLN A 198 -10.45 10.34 10.25
CA GLN A 198 -9.86 10.91 11.46
C GLN A 198 -8.40 11.30 11.25
N LEU A 199 -7.58 10.43 10.64
CA LEU A 199 -6.18 10.70 10.35
C LEU A 199 -6.00 11.90 9.41
N LYS A 200 -6.85 12.03 8.38
CA LYS A 200 -6.85 13.24 7.53
C LYS A 200 -7.08 14.49 8.34
N ASN A 201 -8.13 14.52 9.17
CA ASN A 201 -8.46 15.67 9.99
C ASN A 201 -7.34 16.01 10.99
N LEU A 202 -6.74 15.00 11.61
CA LEU A 202 -5.61 15.15 12.54
C LEU A 202 -4.35 15.67 11.83
N ALA A 203 -4.07 15.18 10.61
CA ALA A 203 -2.91 15.60 9.83
C ALA A 203 -2.99 17.06 9.35
N ASP A 204 -4.21 17.61 9.23
CA ASP A 204 -4.46 18.99 8.85
C ASP A 204 -4.60 19.92 10.08
N ASN A 205 -4.77 19.35 11.29
CA ASN A 205 -4.87 20.11 12.54
C ASN A 205 -3.47 20.44 13.09
N LYS A 206 -3.22 21.71 13.36
CA LYS A 206 -1.96 22.18 13.98
C LYS A 206 -1.73 21.65 15.40
N ASN A 207 -2.79 21.22 16.09
CA ASN A 207 -2.74 20.65 17.44
C ASN A 207 -3.60 19.38 17.53
N PRO A 208 -3.14 18.22 16.99
CA PRO A 208 -3.87 16.96 17.05
C PRO A 208 -4.24 16.52 18.48
N ALA A 209 -3.42 16.90 19.48
CA ALA A 209 -3.67 16.56 20.87
C ALA A 209 -4.93 17.26 21.46
N SER A 210 -5.52 18.23 20.78
CA SER A 210 -6.82 18.81 21.16
C SER A 210 -8.00 17.91 20.78
N GLU A 211 -7.78 16.93 19.90
CA GLU A 211 -8.83 16.07 19.37
C GLU A 211 -9.06 14.82 20.23
N LYS A 212 -10.33 14.58 20.57
CA LYS A 212 -10.71 13.40 21.37
C LYS A 212 -10.27 12.10 20.71
N ALA A 213 -10.46 11.95 19.40
CA ALA A 213 -10.07 10.73 18.67
C ALA A 213 -8.58 10.41 18.77
N TYR A 214 -7.71 11.43 18.78
CA TYR A 214 -6.27 11.24 19.00
C TYR A 214 -5.98 10.76 20.42
N ASN A 215 -6.56 11.42 21.42
CA ASN A 215 -6.32 11.09 22.83
C ASN A 215 -6.83 9.68 23.19
N ASP A 216 -8.03 9.31 22.72
CA ASP A 216 -8.59 7.96 22.90
C ASP A 216 -7.67 6.90 22.28
N ASN A 217 -7.08 7.18 21.10
CA ASN A 217 -6.15 6.28 20.44
C ASN A 217 -4.83 6.17 21.22
N ILE A 218 -4.26 7.27 21.67
CA ILE A 218 -3.04 7.25 22.52
C ILE A 218 -3.26 6.47 23.80
N GLU A 219 -4.39 6.66 24.47
CA GLU A 219 -4.75 5.92 25.68
C GLU A 219 -4.82 4.42 25.39
N LEU A 220 -5.53 4.03 24.32
CA LEU A 220 -5.66 2.63 23.90
C LEU A 220 -4.30 1.95 23.71
N PHE A 221 -3.34 2.64 23.07
CA PHE A 221 -2.01 2.08 22.82
C PHE A 221 -1.07 2.16 24.04
N SER A 222 -1.42 2.94 25.08
CA SER A 222 -0.68 2.99 26.35
C SER A 222 -1.03 1.83 27.28
N ILE A 223 -2.19 1.21 27.10
CA ILE A 223 -2.65 0.08 27.94
C ILE A 223 -1.72 -1.12 27.73
N LYS A 224 -1.02 -1.54 28.79
CA LYS A 224 -0.27 -2.80 28.78
C LYS A 224 -1.27 -3.95 28.63
N ARG A 225 -1.23 -4.64 27.51
CA ARG A 225 -2.05 -5.86 27.31
C ARG A 225 -1.62 -6.91 28.34
N VAL A 226 -2.49 -7.21 29.28
CA VAL A 226 -2.22 -8.14 30.40
C VAL A 226 -1.77 -9.53 29.90
N ASN A 227 -2.23 -9.94 28.72
CA ASN A 227 -1.91 -11.24 28.11
C ASN A 227 -0.84 -11.19 27.02
N SER A 228 -0.17 -10.04 26.80
CA SER A 228 0.87 -9.94 25.76
C SER A 228 2.21 -10.60 26.12
N PHE A 229 2.32 -11.10 27.35
CA PHE A 229 3.56 -11.69 27.87
C PHE A 229 3.34 -13.13 28.35
N ASN A 230 3.33 -14.07 27.40
CA ASN A 230 3.41 -15.48 27.71
C ASN A 230 4.90 -15.87 27.76
N ASP A 231 5.43 -16.11 28.96
CA ASP A 231 6.85 -16.44 29.16
C ASP A 231 7.27 -17.74 28.44
N ARG A 232 6.33 -18.69 28.25
CA ARG A 232 6.59 -19.89 27.45
C ARG A 232 6.82 -19.55 25.98
N VAL A 233 6.05 -18.59 25.43
CA VAL A 233 6.22 -18.12 24.04
C VAL A 233 7.52 -17.37 23.90
N LYS A 234 7.84 -16.47 24.83
CA LYS A 234 9.14 -15.75 24.84
C LYS A 234 10.31 -16.70 24.87
N LYS A 235 10.27 -17.71 25.74
CA LYS A 235 11.31 -18.72 25.81
C LYS A 235 11.46 -19.47 24.49
N ARG A 236 10.36 -19.93 23.91
CA ARG A 236 10.38 -20.62 22.60
C ARG A 236 10.95 -19.74 21.49
N VAL A 237 10.59 -18.44 21.48
CA VAL A 237 11.13 -17.49 20.48
C VAL A 237 12.63 -17.27 20.70
N ALA A 238 13.09 -17.14 21.94
CA ALA A 238 14.50 -16.99 22.28
C ALA A 238 15.34 -18.25 21.96
N ASP A 239 14.72 -19.42 21.99
CA ASP A 239 15.38 -20.71 21.70
C ASP A 239 15.47 -21.02 20.19
N ILE A 240 14.83 -20.21 19.30
CA ILE A 240 14.89 -20.38 17.85
C ILE A 240 16.34 -20.14 17.37
N LYS A 241 16.87 -21.09 16.59
CA LYS A 241 18.19 -21.05 15.98
C LYS A 241 18.09 -20.93 14.48
N GLU A 242 19.16 -20.49 13.81
CA GLU A 242 19.20 -20.43 12.36
C GLU A 242 18.90 -21.77 11.68
N SER A 243 19.29 -22.91 12.31
CA SER A 243 18.93 -24.24 11.83
C SER A 243 17.42 -24.50 11.72
N ASP A 244 16.59 -23.80 12.51
CA ASP A 244 15.15 -23.98 12.53
C ASP A 244 14.48 -23.33 11.31
N PHE A 245 15.18 -22.46 10.58
CA PHE A 245 14.74 -21.86 9.33
C PHE A 245 15.13 -22.69 8.09
N VAL A 246 15.93 -23.75 8.28
CA VAL A 246 16.28 -24.63 7.16
C VAL A 246 15.10 -25.52 6.83
N ARG A 247 14.54 -25.32 5.63
CA ARG A 247 13.41 -26.12 5.15
C ARG A 247 13.90 -27.54 4.87
N LEU A 248 13.28 -28.52 5.49
CA LEU A 248 13.50 -29.93 5.14
C LEU A 248 13.08 -30.20 3.68
N PRO A 249 13.80 -31.10 2.98
CA PRO A 249 13.37 -31.52 1.64
C PRO A 249 11.92 -32.03 1.69
N ALA A 250 11.13 -31.63 0.70
CA ALA A 250 9.80 -32.22 0.51
C ALA A 250 9.97 -33.72 0.16
N PHE A 251 9.25 -34.57 0.87
CA PHE A 251 9.19 -36.00 0.55
C PHE A 251 8.48 -36.22 -0.76
#